data_ddf935bb64b093c1e0340e1a9e341124
#
_entry.id   ddf935bb64b093c1e0340e1a9e341124
#
_cell.length_a   1.000
_cell.length_b   1.000
_cell.length_c   1.000
_cell.angle_alpha   90.00
_cell.angle_beta   90.00
_cell.angle_gamma   90.00
#
_symmetry.space_group_name_H-M   'P 1'
#
loop_
_entity.id
_entity.type
_entity.pdbx_description
1 polymer ?
#
loop_
_entity_poly.entity_id
_entity_poly.type
_entity_poly.pdbx_seq_one_letter_code
_entity_poly.pdbx_strand_id
1 'polypeptide(L)'
;MLRFSLNSLLLIVILLVGCSSQSRFNYQRGITHTVRTGETLSSIAAFYHKDLRDLARWNNLGDGSLIYPGQLIYLVETTSGTVARSVPKLREIPSPPDDLAPHLSWPTTGYVIKEFNGARGAGTGMLIKGKSGQPIRSAASGHVVYSGDGLMGYGKLIIVKHNETFLSAYGHNASLLVEEGQNIAKGQQIATMGEVSPNEHRLHFEIRRNGEPVNPRLFLSNK
;
A
#
# COMPACT_ATOMS: atom_id res chain seq x y z
N MET A 1 8.94 -64.23 51.94
CA MET A 1 9.53 -62.96 52.46
C MET A 1 10.29 -62.28 51.32
N LEU A 2 9.64 -61.37 50.60
CA LEU A 2 10.29 -60.57 49.52
C LEU A 2 10.74 -59.22 50.11
N ARG A 3 12.03 -59.03 50.16
CA ARG A 3 12.63 -57.71 50.51
C ARG A 3 12.66 -56.85 49.26
N PHE A 4 11.74 -55.92 49.09
CA PHE A 4 11.84 -54.85 48.08
C PHE A 4 12.88 -53.86 48.55
N SER A 5 13.92 -53.72 47.75
CA SER A 5 15.05 -52.83 48.00
C SER A 5 14.57 -51.37 47.83
N LEU A 6 14.87 -50.54 48.82
CA LEU A 6 14.57 -49.10 48.89
C LEU A 6 15.20 -48.25 47.78
N ASN A 7 16.10 -48.85 46.99
CA ASN A 7 16.79 -48.19 45.89
C ASN A 7 15.96 -48.11 44.59
N SER A 8 14.85 -48.89 44.48
CA SER A 8 14.02 -48.84 43.26
C SER A 8 13.02 -47.67 43.27
N LEU A 9 12.78 -47.06 44.41
CA LEU A 9 11.84 -45.93 44.53
C LEU A 9 12.50 -44.56 44.24
N LEU A 10 13.82 -44.49 44.29
CA LEU A 10 14.56 -43.24 44.03
C LEU A 10 14.79 -42.98 42.56
N LEU A 11 14.68 -44.00 41.72
CA LEU A 11 14.91 -43.86 40.25
C LEU A 11 13.69 -43.37 39.47
N ILE A 12 12.49 -43.42 40.06
CA ILE A 12 11.24 -43.02 39.40
C ILE A 12 10.92 -41.54 39.58
N VAL A 13 11.54 -40.89 40.58
CA VAL A 13 11.27 -39.44 40.84
C VAL A 13 12.09 -38.48 39.97
N ILE A 14 13.15 -38.95 39.30
CA ILE A 14 14.03 -38.10 38.50
C ILE A 14 13.55 -37.90 37.04
N LEU A 15 12.52 -38.62 36.57
CA LEU A 15 12.02 -38.54 35.20
C LEU A 15 10.83 -37.60 35.00
N LEU A 16 10.44 -36.80 36.01
CA LEU A 16 9.34 -35.84 35.90
C LEU A 16 9.82 -34.35 35.91
N VAL A 17 11.12 -34.11 35.79
CA VAL A 17 11.60 -32.77 35.40
C VAL A 17 11.61 -32.71 33.86
N GLY A 18 10.43 -32.90 33.30
CA GLY A 18 10.17 -32.62 31.89
C GLY A 18 10.45 -31.13 31.67
N CYS A 19 11.45 -30.84 30.84
CA CYS A 19 11.69 -29.55 30.23
C CYS A 19 10.36 -28.93 29.75
N SER A 20 9.82 -28.03 30.54
CA SER A 20 8.97 -26.99 29.98
C SER A 20 9.88 -26.03 29.19
N SER A 21 10.29 -26.45 28.01
CA SER A 21 10.72 -25.52 26.98
C SER A 21 9.47 -24.69 26.64
N GLN A 22 9.21 -23.67 27.45
CA GLN A 22 8.43 -22.54 27.01
C GLN A 22 9.13 -22.02 25.77
N SER A 23 8.67 -22.47 24.61
CA SER A 23 8.89 -21.78 23.35
C SER A 23 8.45 -20.35 23.62
N ARG A 24 9.42 -19.48 23.91
CA ARG A 24 9.23 -18.05 23.80
C ARG A 24 8.83 -17.84 22.35
N PHE A 25 7.53 -17.88 22.08
CA PHE A 25 6.98 -17.41 20.83
C PHE A 25 7.56 -16.04 20.62
N ASN A 26 8.41 -15.94 19.61
CA ASN A 26 9.11 -14.72 19.24
C ASN A 26 8.01 -13.71 18.86
N TYR A 27 7.63 -12.83 19.78
CA TYR A 27 6.59 -11.80 19.67
C TYR A 27 6.89 -10.76 18.58
N GLN A 28 7.97 -10.93 17.83
CA GLN A 28 8.34 -10.04 16.72
C GLN A 28 7.58 -10.29 15.40
N ARG A 29 6.75 -11.34 15.30
CA ARG A 29 5.90 -11.58 14.12
C ARG A 29 4.59 -10.79 14.11
N GLY A 30 4.28 -10.01 15.14
CA GLY A 30 3.01 -9.32 15.30
C GLY A 30 3.04 -7.81 15.11
N ILE A 31 4.16 -7.22 14.70
CA ILE A 31 4.30 -5.75 14.63
C ILE A 31 3.83 -5.20 13.29
N THR A 32 3.83 -6.01 12.23
CA THR A 32 3.44 -5.57 10.89
C THR A 32 2.54 -6.61 10.20
N HIS A 33 1.67 -6.12 9.32
CA HIS A 33 0.87 -6.90 8.39
C HIS A 33 1.22 -6.48 6.96
N THR A 34 1.44 -7.45 6.06
CA THR A 34 1.58 -7.16 4.64
C THR A 34 0.21 -7.24 4.00
N VAL A 35 -0.26 -6.14 3.43
CA VAL A 35 -1.57 -6.04 2.77
C VAL A 35 -1.66 -7.05 1.64
N ARG A 36 -2.76 -7.80 1.59
CA ARG A 36 -3.09 -8.74 0.51
C ARG A 36 -4.11 -8.12 -0.43
N THR A 37 -4.20 -8.67 -1.63
CA THR A 37 -5.21 -8.24 -2.61
C THR A 37 -6.63 -8.30 -2.01
N GLY A 38 -7.37 -7.19 -2.11
CA GLY A 38 -8.74 -7.06 -1.60
C GLY A 38 -8.86 -6.68 -0.12
N GLU A 39 -7.76 -6.60 0.62
CA GLU A 39 -7.81 -6.12 2.01
C GLU A 39 -7.98 -4.61 2.08
N THR A 40 -8.68 -4.17 3.11
CA THR A 40 -8.83 -2.77 3.48
C THR A 40 -8.24 -2.51 4.84
N LEU A 41 -7.89 -1.26 5.15
CA LEU A 41 -7.40 -0.92 6.49
C LEU A 41 -8.43 -1.32 7.57
N SER A 42 -9.72 -1.21 7.27
CA SER A 42 -10.82 -1.62 8.18
C SER A 42 -10.83 -3.13 8.39
N SER A 43 -10.64 -3.95 7.34
CA SER A 43 -10.58 -5.41 7.48
C SER A 43 -9.36 -5.85 8.28
N ILE A 44 -8.21 -5.20 8.09
CA ILE A 44 -6.98 -5.44 8.85
C ILE A 44 -7.18 -5.04 10.32
N ALA A 45 -7.76 -3.86 10.57
CA ALA A 45 -8.07 -3.40 11.92
C ALA A 45 -8.98 -4.39 12.67
N ALA A 46 -10.05 -4.85 12.02
CA ALA A 46 -10.97 -5.85 12.58
C ALA A 46 -10.27 -7.18 12.88
N PHE A 47 -9.45 -7.68 11.94
CA PHE A 47 -8.73 -8.95 12.09
C PHE A 47 -7.76 -8.96 13.28
N TYR A 48 -7.05 -7.83 13.50
CA TYR A 48 -6.10 -7.68 14.60
C TYR A 48 -6.70 -7.05 15.86
N HIS A 49 -8.02 -6.85 15.93
CA HIS A 49 -8.72 -6.19 17.04
C HIS A 49 -8.11 -4.84 17.41
N LYS A 50 -7.77 -4.04 16.38
CA LYS A 50 -7.22 -2.69 16.53
C LYS A 50 -8.28 -1.64 16.20
N ASP A 51 -8.17 -0.49 16.82
CA ASP A 51 -8.95 0.68 16.39
C ASP A 51 -8.47 1.14 15.01
N LEU A 52 -9.40 1.42 14.10
CA LEU A 52 -9.09 1.83 12.73
C LEU A 52 -8.32 3.15 12.69
N ARG A 53 -8.66 4.09 13.57
CA ARG A 53 -8.01 5.41 13.63
C ARG A 53 -6.61 5.31 14.17
N ASP A 54 -6.39 4.45 15.17
CA ASP A 54 -5.06 4.17 15.68
C ASP A 54 -4.19 3.51 14.63
N LEU A 55 -4.74 2.51 13.92
CA LEU A 55 -4.02 1.83 12.84
C LEU A 55 -3.65 2.82 11.71
N ALA A 56 -4.58 3.70 11.33
CA ALA A 56 -4.34 4.75 10.35
C ALA A 56 -3.24 5.71 10.83
N ARG A 57 -3.32 6.17 12.08
CA ARG A 57 -2.35 7.09 12.69
C ARG A 57 -0.95 6.50 12.76
N TRP A 58 -0.80 5.25 13.19
CA TRP A 58 0.51 4.58 13.31
C TRP A 58 1.20 4.39 11.95
N ASN A 59 0.41 4.39 10.88
CA ASN A 59 0.89 4.19 9.51
C ASN A 59 0.91 5.48 8.68
N ASN A 60 0.69 6.64 9.28
CA ASN A 60 0.55 7.93 8.60
C ASN A 60 -0.51 7.88 7.48
N LEU A 61 -1.58 7.12 7.71
CA LEU A 61 -2.71 6.98 6.80
C LEU A 61 -3.88 7.82 7.31
N GLY A 62 -4.55 8.54 6.41
CA GLY A 62 -5.76 9.27 6.77
C GLY A 62 -7.03 8.41 6.77
N ASP A 63 -8.14 9.00 7.17
CA ASP A 63 -9.46 8.37 7.09
C ASP A 63 -9.80 8.01 5.63
N GLY A 64 -10.03 6.72 5.35
CA GLY A 64 -10.30 6.21 4.01
C GLY A 64 -9.07 6.10 3.12
N SER A 65 -7.89 6.01 3.70
CA SER A 65 -6.65 5.83 2.96
C SER A 65 -6.67 4.59 2.08
N LEU A 66 -6.23 4.78 0.85
CA LEU A 66 -5.95 3.69 -0.06
C LEU A 66 -4.71 2.95 0.43
N ILE A 67 -4.88 1.68 0.79
CA ILE A 67 -3.78 0.74 0.97
C ILE A 67 -3.71 -0.18 -0.24
N TYR A 68 -2.55 -0.74 -0.53
CA TYR A 68 -2.31 -1.57 -1.71
C TYR A 68 -1.61 -2.88 -1.34
N PRO A 69 -1.80 -3.95 -2.10
CA PRO A 69 -1.12 -5.22 -1.87
C PRO A 69 0.40 -5.05 -1.79
N GLY A 70 1.02 -5.76 -0.85
CA GLY A 70 2.45 -5.63 -0.56
C GLY A 70 2.82 -4.49 0.40
N GLN A 71 1.92 -3.55 0.68
CA GLN A 71 2.16 -2.51 1.67
C GLN A 71 2.29 -3.10 3.07
N LEU A 72 3.28 -2.63 3.85
CA LEU A 72 3.42 -2.98 5.25
C LEU A 72 2.56 -2.05 6.11
N ILE A 73 1.74 -2.63 6.97
CA ILE A 73 0.92 -1.93 7.97
C ILE A 73 1.47 -2.25 9.36
N TYR A 74 1.92 -1.22 10.08
CA TYR A 74 2.33 -1.34 11.48
C TYR A 74 1.10 -1.51 12.38
N LEU A 75 1.10 -2.54 13.21
CA LEU A 75 0.00 -2.92 14.10
C LEU A 75 0.14 -2.36 15.52
N VAL A 76 1.19 -1.59 15.76
CA VAL A 76 1.50 -0.92 17.03
C VAL A 76 2.04 0.47 16.75
N GLU A 77 1.92 1.36 17.73
CA GLU A 77 2.52 2.68 17.65
C GLU A 77 4.04 2.56 17.57
N THR A 78 4.61 2.97 16.44
CA THR A 78 6.06 3.11 16.32
C THR A 78 6.45 4.44 16.93
N THR A 79 6.82 4.43 18.22
CA THR A 79 7.52 5.58 18.81
C THR A 79 8.78 5.80 18.00
N SER A 80 8.93 6.99 17.42
CA SER A 80 10.10 7.40 16.63
C SER A 80 11.37 7.29 17.46
N GLY A 81 11.94 6.10 17.49
CA GLY A 81 13.21 5.74 18.07
C GLY A 81 13.90 4.78 17.13
N THR A 82 14.75 5.32 16.31
CA THR A 82 15.83 4.72 15.52
C THR A 82 16.00 3.21 15.69
N VAL A 83 15.40 2.41 14.82
CA VAL A 83 15.87 1.05 14.55
C VAL A 83 15.95 0.87 13.03
N ALA A 84 16.99 1.44 12.46
CA ALA A 84 17.48 1.01 11.15
C ALA A 84 17.99 -0.43 11.31
N ARG A 85 17.16 -1.40 10.94
CA ARG A 85 17.60 -2.80 10.83
C ARG A 85 17.69 -3.14 9.37
N SER A 86 18.91 -3.32 8.91
CA SER A 86 19.39 -3.69 7.59
C SER A 86 18.61 -4.87 7.00
N VAL A 87 17.75 -4.57 6.02
CA VAL A 87 17.30 -5.52 5.01
C VAL A 87 18.40 -5.55 3.94
N PRO A 88 18.75 -6.72 3.36
CA PRO A 88 19.77 -6.77 2.32
C PRO A 88 19.33 -5.89 1.13
N LYS A 89 20.15 -4.91 0.84
CA LYS A 89 19.95 -3.89 -0.18
C LYS A 89 20.02 -4.50 -1.58
N LEU A 90 18.87 -4.76 -2.21
CA LEU A 90 18.84 -4.85 -3.66
C LEU A 90 19.27 -3.47 -4.22
N ARG A 91 20.14 -3.51 -5.22
CA ARG A 91 20.81 -2.35 -5.83
C ARG A 91 19.79 -1.26 -6.16
N GLU A 92 19.66 -0.27 -5.26
CA GLU A 92 18.79 0.87 -5.44
C GLU A 92 19.30 1.74 -6.58
N ILE A 93 18.42 2.00 -7.55
CA ILE A 93 18.53 3.21 -8.37
C ILE A 93 18.29 4.38 -7.38
N PRO A 94 19.15 5.42 -7.35
CA PRO A 94 18.98 6.52 -6.40
C PRO A 94 17.57 7.11 -6.53
N SER A 95 16.74 6.92 -5.51
CA SER A 95 15.47 7.62 -5.39
C SER A 95 15.77 9.09 -5.08
N PRO A 96 15.02 10.06 -5.65
CA PRO A 96 15.11 11.46 -5.23
C PRO A 96 14.91 11.57 -3.71
N PRO A 97 15.45 12.59 -3.03
CA PRO A 97 15.21 12.83 -1.62
C PRO A 97 13.71 12.76 -1.29
N ASP A 98 13.35 12.04 -0.21
CA ASP A 98 11.98 11.64 0.14
C ASP A 98 10.99 12.80 0.34
N ASP A 99 11.45 14.02 0.52
CA ASP A 99 10.68 15.24 0.77
C ASP A 99 10.47 16.10 -0.48
N LEU A 100 11.15 15.79 -1.60
CA LEU A 100 10.95 16.53 -2.85
C LEU A 100 9.73 15.99 -3.60
N ALA A 101 8.75 16.85 -3.80
CA ALA A 101 7.62 16.56 -4.68
C ALA A 101 8.12 16.25 -6.10
N PRO A 102 7.74 15.12 -6.71
CA PRO A 102 8.13 14.82 -8.08
C PRO A 102 7.50 15.85 -9.02
N HIS A 103 8.26 16.33 -10.00
CA HIS A 103 7.69 17.13 -11.10
C HIS A 103 6.79 16.25 -11.95
N LEU A 104 5.46 16.36 -11.73
CA LEU A 104 4.48 15.53 -12.40
C LEU A 104 4.05 16.12 -13.74
N SER A 105 3.96 15.28 -14.75
CA SER A 105 3.34 15.61 -16.03
C SER A 105 1.87 15.23 -16.02
N TRP A 106 1.06 15.90 -16.85
CA TRP A 106 -0.32 15.49 -17.09
C TRP A 106 -0.37 14.03 -17.57
N PRO A 107 -1.23 13.20 -16.96
CA PRO A 107 -1.30 11.78 -17.30
C PRO A 107 -1.97 11.52 -18.65
N THR A 108 -2.72 12.48 -19.15
CA THR A 108 -3.41 12.40 -20.46
C THR A 108 -3.76 13.80 -20.97
N THR A 109 -4.12 13.90 -22.24
CA THR A 109 -4.75 15.09 -22.82
C THR A 109 -6.23 15.16 -22.43
N GLY A 110 -6.89 16.29 -22.71
CA GLY A 110 -8.30 16.50 -22.38
C GLY A 110 -8.52 17.63 -21.39
N TYR A 111 -9.70 17.71 -20.80
CA TYR A 111 -10.06 18.77 -19.85
C TYR A 111 -10.59 18.22 -18.55
N VAL A 112 -10.32 18.92 -17.47
CA VAL A 112 -10.78 18.53 -16.14
C VAL A 112 -12.27 18.85 -16.01
N ILE A 113 -13.07 17.84 -15.67
CA ILE A 113 -14.52 17.95 -15.46
C ILE A 113 -14.89 17.93 -13.97
N LYS A 114 -13.96 17.49 -13.13
CA LYS A 114 -14.09 17.52 -11.67
C LYS A 114 -12.72 17.78 -11.07
N GLU A 115 -12.62 18.83 -10.29
CA GLU A 115 -11.42 19.15 -9.52
C GLU A 115 -11.38 18.37 -8.20
N PHE A 116 -10.20 18.27 -7.61
CA PHE A 116 -10.03 17.82 -6.24
C PHE A 116 -10.76 18.78 -5.29
N ASN A 117 -11.60 18.24 -4.42
CA ASN A 117 -12.46 19.02 -3.52
C ASN A 117 -12.01 19.01 -2.05
N GLY A 118 -10.83 18.46 -1.75
CA GLY A 118 -10.33 18.36 -0.37
C GLY A 118 -10.98 17.27 0.45
N ALA A 119 -11.94 16.49 -0.09
CA ALA A 119 -12.54 15.38 0.63
C ALA A 119 -11.49 14.29 0.89
N ARG A 120 -11.66 13.56 1.99
CA ARG A 120 -10.87 12.38 2.32
C ARG A 120 -11.61 11.12 1.86
N GLY A 121 -10.89 10.08 1.53
CA GLY A 121 -11.45 8.79 1.18
C GLY A 121 -11.18 8.35 -0.25
N ALA A 122 -11.84 7.27 -0.66
CA ALA A 122 -11.73 6.73 -2.00
C ALA A 122 -12.43 7.64 -3.02
N GLY A 123 -11.87 7.77 -4.23
CA GLY A 123 -12.51 8.48 -5.33
C GLY A 123 -12.50 10.01 -5.21
N THR A 124 -11.59 10.58 -4.46
CA THR A 124 -11.49 12.04 -4.22
C THR A 124 -10.62 12.79 -5.22
N GLY A 125 -10.07 12.08 -6.21
CA GLY A 125 -9.18 12.63 -7.21
C GLY A 125 -9.84 13.59 -8.20
N MET A 126 -9.06 13.98 -9.18
CA MET A 126 -9.45 14.76 -10.34
C MET A 126 -10.04 13.85 -11.42
N LEU A 127 -11.10 14.30 -12.11
CA LEU A 127 -11.61 13.61 -13.28
C LEU A 127 -11.23 14.37 -14.57
N ILE A 128 -10.58 13.65 -15.49
CA ILE A 128 -10.12 14.21 -16.76
C ILE A 128 -10.89 13.52 -17.89
N LYS A 129 -11.74 14.28 -18.61
CA LYS A 129 -12.50 13.79 -19.75
C LYS A 129 -11.62 13.67 -20.98
N GLY A 130 -11.80 12.59 -21.73
CA GLY A 130 -11.09 12.30 -22.97
C GLY A 130 -11.93 11.46 -23.92
N LYS A 131 -11.27 10.56 -24.65
CA LYS A 131 -11.88 9.67 -25.65
C LYS A 131 -11.62 8.20 -25.28
N SER A 132 -12.46 7.31 -25.80
CA SER A 132 -12.25 5.86 -25.67
C SER A 132 -10.86 5.46 -26.15
N GLY A 133 -10.17 4.60 -25.38
CA GLY A 133 -8.85 4.10 -25.74
C GLY A 133 -7.71 5.11 -25.70
N GLN A 134 -7.98 6.36 -25.29
CA GLN A 134 -6.96 7.40 -25.21
C GLN A 134 -5.80 6.99 -24.30
N PRO A 135 -4.52 7.24 -24.67
CA PRO A 135 -3.38 6.87 -23.87
C PRO A 135 -3.38 7.53 -22.49
N ILE A 136 -3.15 6.73 -21.45
CA ILE A 136 -2.87 7.15 -20.09
C ILE A 136 -1.38 6.91 -19.83
N ARG A 137 -0.67 7.92 -19.35
CA ARG A 137 0.78 7.92 -19.16
C ARG A 137 1.12 8.16 -17.70
N SER A 138 2.22 7.57 -17.24
CA SER A 138 2.72 7.83 -15.90
C SER A 138 3.15 9.29 -15.74
N ALA A 139 2.66 9.93 -14.69
CA ALA A 139 2.95 11.34 -14.40
C ALA A 139 4.41 11.58 -14.00
N ALA A 140 5.07 10.58 -13.40
CA ALA A 140 6.49 10.57 -13.08
C ALA A 140 7.05 9.15 -13.18
N SER A 141 8.38 9.01 -13.12
CA SER A 141 9.03 7.70 -12.98
C SER A 141 8.66 7.07 -11.63
N GLY A 142 8.61 5.76 -11.57
CA GLY A 142 8.28 5.05 -10.34
C GLY A 142 8.14 3.55 -10.51
N HIS A 143 7.60 2.94 -9.48
CA HIS A 143 7.37 1.51 -9.38
C HIS A 143 5.86 1.22 -9.28
N VAL A 144 5.34 0.30 -10.09
CA VAL A 144 3.93 -0.10 -10.06
C VAL A 144 3.71 -0.95 -8.81
N VAL A 145 2.93 -0.44 -7.87
CA VAL A 145 2.60 -1.15 -6.62
C VAL A 145 1.22 -1.79 -6.65
N TYR A 146 0.42 -1.47 -7.66
CA TYR A 146 -0.86 -2.12 -7.93
C TYR A 146 -1.23 -2.00 -9.41
N SER A 147 -1.74 -3.09 -10.00
CA SER A 147 -2.31 -3.12 -11.35
C SER A 147 -3.44 -4.15 -11.39
N GLY A 148 -4.71 -3.71 -11.35
CA GLY A 148 -5.86 -4.61 -11.28
C GLY A 148 -7.20 -3.89 -11.17
N ASP A 149 -8.28 -4.64 -10.91
CA ASP A 149 -9.67 -4.15 -10.78
C ASP A 149 -10.31 -4.47 -9.42
N GLY A 150 -9.53 -4.99 -8.47
CA GLY A 150 -10.02 -5.44 -7.15
C GLY A 150 -10.37 -4.32 -6.16
N LEU A 151 -10.11 -3.03 -6.47
CA LEU A 151 -10.42 -1.92 -5.58
C LEU A 151 -11.73 -1.24 -5.98
N MET A 152 -12.72 -1.34 -5.09
CA MET A 152 -14.08 -0.86 -5.35
C MET A 152 -14.10 0.65 -5.64
N GLY A 153 -14.87 1.05 -6.64
CA GLY A 153 -15.07 2.46 -7.02
C GLY A 153 -14.04 3.03 -8.02
N TYR A 154 -12.95 2.31 -8.29
CA TYR A 154 -11.89 2.76 -9.21
C TYR A 154 -11.94 2.10 -10.60
N GLY A 155 -12.70 1.00 -10.76
CA GLY A 155 -12.59 0.16 -11.94
C GLY A 155 -11.17 -0.40 -12.10
N LYS A 156 -10.70 -0.60 -13.32
CA LYS A 156 -9.30 -0.98 -13.55
C LYS A 156 -8.38 0.16 -13.14
N LEU A 157 -7.47 -0.13 -12.22
CA LEU A 157 -6.64 0.84 -11.52
C LEU A 157 -5.16 0.47 -11.62
N ILE A 158 -4.32 1.48 -11.80
CA ILE A 158 -2.87 1.40 -11.60
C ILE A 158 -2.49 2.36 -10.48
N ILE A 159 -1.61 1.93 -9.58
CA ILE A 159 -0.97 2.79 -8.58
C ILE A 159 0.53 2.73 -8.79
N VAL A 160 1.15 3.90 -8.87
CA VAL A 160 2.59 4.09 -9.05
C VAL A 160 3.17 4.76 -7.82
N LYS A 161 4.15 4.12 -7.19
CA LYS A 161 4.97 4.69 -6.12
C LYS A 161 6.15 5.43 -6.74
N HIS A 162 6.23 6.74 -6.51
CA HIS A 162 7.30 7.59 -7.04
C HIS A 162 8.48 7.69 -6.06
N ASN A 163 8.18 7.78 -4.77
CA ASN A 163 9.12 7.74 -3.64
C ASN A 163 8.37 7.32 -2.37
N GLU A 164 8.98 7.40 -1.18
CA GLU A 164 8.34 7.00 0.07
C GLU A 164 7.13 7.89 0.44
N THR A 165 7.09 9.10 -0.09
CA THR A 165 6.08 10.12 0.23
C THR A 165 4.94 10.17 -0.79
N PHE A 166 5.23 9.96 -2.10
CA PHE A 166 4.30 10.24 -3.18
C PHE A 166 3.88 9.01 -3.98
N LEU A 167 2.57 8.89 -4.18
CA LEU A 167 1.91 7.94 -5.08
C LEU A 167 1.07 8.69 -6.10
N SER A 168 0.87 8.08 -7.28
CA SER A 168 -0.20 8.46 -8.20
C SER A 168 -1.11 7.27 -8.50
N ALA A 169 -2.41 7.54 -8.67
CA ALA A 169 -3.41 6.53 -8.98
C ALA A 169 -4.16 6.90 -10.26
N TYR A 170 -4.39 5.90 -11.12
CA TYR A 170 -5.00 6.02 -12.45
C TYR A 170 -6.14 5.02 -12.54
N GLY A 171 -7.37 5.48 -12.35
CA GLY A 171 -8.59 4.67 -12.37
C GLY A 171 -9.44 4.85 -13.63
N HIS A 172 -10.45 3.99 -13.77
CA HIS A 172 -11.38 3.93 -14.91
C HIS A 172 -10.67 3.61 -16.24
N ASN A 173 -9.66 2.74 -16.19
CA ASN A 173 -8.95 2.31 -17.39
C ASN A 173 -9.77 1.25 -18.17
N ALA A 174 -9.62 1.23 -19.49
CA ALA A 174 -10.10 0.15 -20.35
C ALA A 174 -9.14 -1.04 -20.33
N SER A 175 -7.83 -0.77 -20.48
CA SER A 175 -6.77 -1.78 -20.44
C SER A 175 -5.63 -1.30 -19.53
N LEU A 176 -4.97 -2.26 -18.86
CA LEU A 176 -3.75 -2.06 -18.12
C LEU A 176 -2.60 -2.61 -18.94
N LEU A 177 -1.55 -1.83 -19.15
CA LEU A 177 -0.42 -2.15 -20.04
C LEU A 177 0.87 -2.41 -19.22
N VAL A 178 0.77 -2.36 -17.90
CA VAL A 178 1.87 -2.60 -16.96
C VAL A 178 1.38 -3.52 -15.85
N GLU A 179 2.32 -4.25 -15.25
CA GLU A 179 2.07 -5.21 -14.18
C GLU A 179 2.63 -4.70 -12.85
N GLU A 180 2.09 -5.22 -11.76
CA GLU A 180 2.62 -5.00 -10.42
C GLU A 180 4.09 -5.44 -10.34
N GLY A 181 4.92 -4.66 -9.66
CA GLY A 181 6.36 -4.89 -9.57
C GLY A 181 7.19 -4.23 -10.68
N GLN A 182 6.57 -3.70 -11.73
CA GLN A 182 7.27 -3.11 -12.88
C GLN A 182 7.78 -1.69 -12.57
N ASN A 183 9.02 -1.39 -12.98
CA ASN A 183 9.56 -0.02 -13.01
C ASN A 183 9.12 0.67 -14.29
N ILE A 184 8.64 1.90 -14.16
CA ILE A 184 8.15 2.71 -15.28
C ILE A 184 8.83 4.07 -15.32
N ALA A 185 8.98 4.60 -16.53
CA ALA A 185 9.50 5.95 -16.76
C ALA A 185 8.37 6.98 -16.77
N LYS A 186 8.70 8.25 -16.46
CA LYS A 186 7.81 9.39 -16.66
C LYS A 186 7.37 9.46 -18.12
N GLY A 187 6.07 9.63 -18.37
CA GLY A 187 5.48 9.69 -19.70
C GLY A 187 5.31 8.34 -20.40
N GLN A 188 5.76 7.24 -19.81
CA GLN A 188 5.50 5.90 -20.32
C GLN A 188 3.99 5.63 -20.34
N GLN A 189 3.46 5.10 -21.44
CA GLN A 189 2.07 4.67 -21.50
C GLN A 189 1.87 3.45 -20.60
N ILE A 190 0.90 3.55 -19.68
CA ILE A 190 0.61 2.52 -18.67
C ILE A 190 -0.78 1.93 -18.82
N ALA A 191 -1.71 2.67 -19.45
CA ALA A 191 -3.09 2.24 -19.63
C ALA A 191 -3.73 2.92 -20.84
N THR A 192 -5.00 2.56 -21.09
CA THR A 192 -5.89 3.28 -22.00
C THR A 192 -7.16 3.70 -21.26
N MET A 193 -7.72 4.85 -21.63
CA MET A 193 -8.92 5.42 -21.00
C MET A 193 -10.16 4.55 -21.27
N GLY A 194 -10.89 4.23 -20.19
CA GLY A 194 -12.12 3.44 -20.25
C GLY A 194 -13.37 4.28 -20.36
N GLU A 195 -14.48 3.56 -20.46
CA GLU A 195 -15.84 4.09 -20.42
C GLU A 195 -16.42 3.80 -19.03
N VAL A 196 -16.98 4.81 -18.38
CA VAL A 196 -17.58 4.70 -17.04
C VAL A 196 -19.11 4.66 -17.08
N SER A 197 -19.69 5.23 -18.14
CA SER A 197 -21.10 5.15 -18.51
C SER A 197 -21.23 5.38 -20.01
N PRO A 198 -22.36 5.07 -20.66
CA PRO A 198 -22.51 5.20 -22.10
C PRO A 198 -22.04 6.57 -22.62
N ASN A 199 -21.04 6.53 -23.53
CA ASN A 199 -20.39 7.72 -24.13
C ASN A 199 -19.64 8.63 -23.13
N GLU A 200 -19.35 8.18 -21.92
CA GLU A 200 -18.58 8.92 -20.93
C GLU A 200 -17.22 8.28 -20.69
N HIS A 201 -16.18 8.90 -21.24
CA HIS A 201 -14.79 8.48 -21.10
C HIS A 201 -14.03 9.46 -20.25
N ARG A 202 -13.44 8.96 -19.15
CA ARG A 202 -12.68 9.80 -18.23
C ARG A 202 -11.65 8.99 -17.45
N LEU A 203 -10.55 9.64 -17.14
CA LEU A 203 -9.56 9.17 -16.20
C LEU A 203 -9.91 9.68 -14.80
N HIS A 204 -9.90 8.80 -13.80
CA HIS A 204 -9.81 9.17 -12.41
C HIS A 204 -8.32 9.26 -12.05
N PHE A 205 -7.85 10.45 -11.65
CA PHE A 205 -6.45 10.70 -11.34
C PHE A 205 -6.28 11.26 -9.93
N GLU A 206 -5.45 10.59 -9.12
CA GLU A 206 -5.11 11.02 -7.78
C GLU A 206 -3.61 11.18 -7.61
N ILE A 207 -3.22 12.16 -6.80
CA ILE A 207 -1.90 12.25 -6.16
C ILE A 207 -2.11 12.06 -4.67
N ARG A 208 -1.26 11.22 -4.07
CA ARG A 208 -1.26 10.99 -2.63
C ARG A 208 0.10 11.33 -2.05
N ARG A 209 0.08 12.06 -0.94
CA ARG A 209 1.27 12.37 -0.13
C ARG A 209 1.09 11.72 1.23
N ASN A 210 2.01 10.83 1.62
CA ASN A 210 1.91 10.04 2.85
C ASN A 210 0.54 9.31 2.97
N GLY A 211 0.05 8.72 1.86
CA GLY A 211 -1.25 8.05 1.81
C GLY A 211 -2.47 8.97 1.69
N GLU A 212 -2.36 10.26 2.02
CA GLU A 212 -3.45 11.25 1.95
C GLU A 212 -3.61 11.81 0.54
N PRO A 213 -4.85 11.90 0.02
CA PRO A 213 -5.10 12.56 -1.26
C PRO A 213 -4.80 14.06 -1.15
N VAL A 214 -4.07 14.57 -2.13
CA VAL A 214 -3.71 15.99 -2.24
C VAL A 214 -4.14 16.55 -3.60
N ASN A 215 -4.27 17.89 -3.68
CA ASN A 215 -4.68 18.53 -4.92
C ASN A 215 -3.64 18.30 -6.04
N PRO A 216 -3.97 17.54 -7.11
CA PRO A 216 -3.02 17.24 -8.18
C PRO A 216 -2.51 18.49 -8.90
N ARG A 217 -3.30 19.58 -8.93
CA ARG A 217 -2.91 20.86 -9.58
C ARG A 217 -1.63 21.45 -9.01
N LEU A 218 -1.34 21.20 -7.72
CA LEU A 218 -0.14 21.73 -7.06
C LEU A 218 1.16 21.07 -7.53
N PHE A 219 1.06 19.92 -8.20
CA PHE A 219 2.21 19.09 -8.57
C PHE A 219 2.35 18.93 -10.09
N LEU A 220 1.27 19.17 -10.83
CA LEU A 220 1.29 19.07 -12.29
C LEU A 220 1.96 20.27 -12.92
N SER A 221 2.76 20.05 -13.98
CA SER A 221 3.31 21.11 -14.81
C SER A 221 2.19 21.98 -15.39
N ASN A 222 2.45 23.26 -15.62
CA ASN A 222 1.52 24.13 -16.33
C ASN A 222 1.19 23.53 -17.71
N LYS A 223 -0.10 23.52 -18.05
CA LYS A 223 -0.62 23.02 -19.32
C LYS A 223 -0.46 24.06 -20.40
#